data_d1463a34a256d454850b7208d627e912
#
_entry.id   d1463a34a256d454850b7208d627e912
#
_cell.length_a   1.000
_cell.length_b   1.000
_cell.length_c   1.000
_cell.angle_alpha   90.00
_cell.angle_beta   90.00
_cell.angle_gamma   90.00
#
_symmetry.space_group_name_H-M   'P 1'
#
loop_
_entity.id
_entity.type
_entity.pdbx_description
1 polymer ?
#
loop_
_entity_poly.entity_id
_entity_poly.type
_entity_poly.pdbx_seq_one_letter_code
_entity_poly.pdbx_strand_id
1 'polypeptide(L)'
;MSQWTTVCRLDDILPATGVCALVGQQQVAVFRPRADEQVYAISNIDPFFEASVLSRGIIAEHLGDLWVASPLKKQRFRLRDGLCMEDESRSVAHFETRVQDGQVQVKA
;
A
#
# COMPACT_ATOMS: atom_id res chain seq x y z
N MET A 1 -19.15 -6.08 7.89
CA MET A 1 -18.95 -4.64 8.14
C MET A 1 -17.49 -4.31 8.21
N SER A 2 -17.13 -3.19 7.60
CA SER A 2 -15.76 -2.71 7.66
C SER A 2 -15.44 -2.14 9.04
N GLN A 3 -14.28 -2.48 9.57
CA GLN A 3 -13.82 -1.98 10.86
C GLN A 3 -12.39 -1.47 10.70
N TRP A 4 -12.04 -0.50 11.55
CA TRP A 4 -10.68 -0.01 11.64
C TRP A 4 -9.81 -1.01 12.39
N THR A 5 -8.70 -1.39 11.82
CA THR A 5 -7.72 -2.28 12.42
C THR A 5 -6.40 -1.54 12.57
N THR A 6 -5.87 -1.49 13.79
CA THR A 6 -4.54 -0.93 14.02
C THR A 6 -3.51 -1.94 13.54
N VAL A 7 -2.64 -1.53 12.60
CA VAL A 7 -1.67 -2.44 12.00
C VAL A 7 -0.25 -2.21 12.51
N CYS A 8 0.11 -0.98 12.85
CA CYS A 8 1.43 -0.64 13.39
C CYS A 8 1.42 0.80 13.87
N ARG A 9 2.55 1.23 14.44
CA ARG A 9 2.78 2.64 14.74
C ARG A 9 3.28 3.34 13.47
N LEU A 10 2.99 4.62 13.34
CA LEU A 10 3.48 5.40 12.20
C LEU A 10 5.00 5.32 12.11
N ASP A 11 5.69 5.39 13.27
CA ASP A 11 7.15 5.37 13.30
C ASP A 11 7.74 4.00 12.91
N ASP A 12 6.92 2.97 12.84
CA ASP A 12 7.38 1.65 12.37
C ASP A 12 7.54 1.62 10.84
N ILE A 13 7.02 2.62 10.14
CA ILE A 13 7.18 2.72 8.69
C ILE A 13 8.14 3.85 8.39
N LEU A 14 9.33 3.52 7.92
CA LEU A 14 10.29 4.53 7.50
C LEU A 14 9.74 5.28 6.28
N PRO A 15 9.97 6.60 6.16
CA PRO A 15 9.57 7.34 4.97
C PRO A 15 10.11 6.70 3.69
N ALA A 16 9.33 6.74 2.64
CA ALA A 16 9.61 6.16 1.32
C ALA A 16 9.62 4.62 1.33
N THR A 17 8.99 3.99 2.32
CA THR A 17 8.93 2.51 2.38
C THR A 17 7.51 2.03 2.64
N GLY A 18 7.33 0.72 2.58
CA GLY A 18 6.09 0.04 2.90
C GLY A 18 6.32 -1.12 3.84
N VAL A 19 5.25 -1.52 4.50
CA VAL A 19 5.23 -2.72 5.36
C VAL A 19 4.03 -3.56 4.98
N CYS A 20 4.10 -4.85 5.26
CA CYS A 20 2.98 -5.77 5.04
C CYS A 20 2.26 -6.01 6.35
N ALA A 21 0.93 -5.98 6.32
CA ALA A 21 0.10 -6.28 7.47
C ALA A 21 -1.00 -7.26 7.06
N LEU A 22 -1.39 -8.12 8.00
CA LEU A 22 -2.53 -8.99 7.81
C LEU A 22 -3.74 -8.35 8.47
N VAL A 23 -4.74 -8.00 7.66
CA VAL A 23 -5.97 -7.37 8.14
C VAL A 23 -7.13 -8.33 7.84
N GLY A 24 -7.63 -8.99 8.86
CA GLY A 24 -8.51 -10.13 8.66
C GLY A 24 -7.76 -11.21 7.92
N GLN A 25 -8.26 -11.60 6.75
CA GLN A 25 -7.59 -12.59 5.91
C GLN A 25 -6.89 -11.95 4.72
N GLN A 26 -6.76 -10.63 4.70
CA GLN A 26 -6.17 -9.91 3.58
C GLN A 26 -4.76 -9.46 3.90
N GLN A 27 -3.86 -9.67 2.94
CA GLN A 27 -2.51 -9.15 3.03
C GLN A 27 -2.50 -7.74 2.44
N VAL A 28 -2.17 -6.77 3.27
CA VAL A 28 -2.24 -5.35 2.93
C VAL A 28 -0.84 -4.76 2.97
N ALA A 29 -0.48 -4.03 1.92
CA ALA A 29 0.76 -3.26 1.89
C ALA A 29 0.43 -1.83 2.31
N VAL A 30 1.10 -1.34 3.35
CA VAL A 30 0.90 0.01 3.87
C VAL A 30 2.15 0.83 3.59
N PHE A 31 1.99 1.95 2.89
CA PHE A 31 3.11 2.78 2.44
C PHE A 31 3.08 4.14 3.12
N ARG A 32 4.26 4.61 3.51
CA ARG A 32 4.49 5.96 4.01
C ARG A 32 5.44 6.68 3.06
N PRO A 33 4.91 7.40 2.05
CA PRO A 33 5.78 7.97 1.00
C PRO A 33 6.74 9.05 1.49
N ARG A 34 6.33 9.83 2.51
CA ARG A 34 7.11 10.95 3.02
C ARG A 34 7.17 10.93 4.53
N ALA A 35 7.97 11.82 5.11
CA ALA A 35 8.11 11.93 6.56
C ALA A 35 6.95 12.74 7.18
N ASP A 36 5.72 12.40 6.82
CA ASP A 36 4.51 13.01 7.37
C ASP A 36 3.57 11.90 7.82
N GLU A 37 2.31 12.23 8.10
CA GLU A 37 1.34 11.24 8.57
C GLU A 37 0.49 10.65 7.45
N GLN A 38 0.83 10.92 6.19
CA GLN A 38 0.08 10.38 5.06
C GLN A 38 0.52 8.95 4.77
N VAL A 39 -0.43 8.03 4.82
CA VAL A 39 -0.20 6.62 4.51
C VAL A 39 -1.22 6.14 3.50
N TYR A 40 -0.86 5.10 2.76
CA TYR A 40 -1.73 4.47 1.75
C TYR A 40 -1.71 2.96 1.95
N ALA A 41 -2.82 2.31 1.64
CA ALA A 41 -2.92 0.86 1.77
C ALA A 41 -3.53 0.26 0.52
N ILE A 42 -2.83 -0.70 -0.07
CA ILE A 42 -3.32 -1.48 -1.21
C ILE A 42 -3.04 -2.95 -0.92
N SER A 43 -3.60 -3.84 -1.74
CA SER A 43 -3.28 -5.26 -1.61
C SER A 43 -1.76 -5.47 -1.74
N ASN A 44 -1.21 -6.35 -0.92
CA ASN A 44 0.21 -6.70 -1.01
C ASN A 44 0.51 -7.70 -2.13
N ILE A 45 -0.51 -8.24 -2.75
CA ILE A 45 -0.35 -9.32 -3.73
C ILE A 45 -0.23 -8.74 -5.14
N ASP A 46 0.91 -8.99 -5.78
CA ASP A 46 1.12 -8.65 -7.19
C ASP A 46 0.23 -9.57 -8.03
N PRO A 47 -0.74 -9.03 -8.80
CA PRO A 47 -1.70 -9.85 -9.53
C PRO A 47 -1.11 -10.56 -10.75
N PHE A 48 0.08 -10.15 -11.21
CA PHE A 48 0.73 -10.82 -12.33
C PHE A 48 1.40 -12.13 -11.94
N PHE A 49 1.83 -12.23 -10.67
CA PHE A 49 2.57 -13.38 -10.17
C PHE A 49 1.92 -14.03 -8.96
N GLU A 50 0.83 -13.44 -8.46
CA GLU A 50 0.14 -13.89 -7.24
C GLU A 50 1.12 -14.01 -6.06
N ALA A 51 2.04 -13.05 -5.96
CA ALA A 51 3.09 -13.05 -4.94
C ALA A 51 2.93 -11.86 -4.00
N SER A 52 3.17 -12.10 -2.70
CA SER A 52 2.99 -11.12 -1.63
C SER A 52 4.23 -10.22 -1.53
N VAL A 53 4.40 -9.30 -2.48
CA VAL A 53 5.65 -8.55 -2.63
C VAL A 53 5.49 -7.04 -2.77
N LEU A 54 4.27 -6.50 -2.93
CA LEU A 54 4.13 -5.09 -3.26
C LEU A 54 4.67 -4.16 -2.18
N SER A 55 4.62 -4.55 -0.90
CA SER A 55 5.20 -3.75 0.19
C SER A 55 6.70 -3.56 0.06
N ARG A 56 7.37 -4.38 -0.72
CA ARG A 56 8.82 -4.30 -0.96
C ARG A 56 9.15 -3.51 -2.22
N GLY A 57 8.16 -2.97 -2.91
CA GLY A 57 8.36 -2.20 -4.12
C GLY A 57 8.94 -0.82 -3.85
N ILE A 58 9.30 -0.14 -4.92
CA ILE A 58 9.89 1.19 -4.87
C ILE A 58 8.82 2.22 -5.15
N ILE A 59 8.67 3.19 -4.26
CA ILE A 59 7.71 4.28 -4.41
C ILE A 59 8.30 5.32 -5.36
N ALA A 60 7.50 5.78 -6.32
CA ALA A 60 7.89 6.81 -7.26
C ALA A 60 6.70 7.73 -7.56
N GLU A 61 7.01 8.97 -7.92
CA GLU A 61 6.00 9.93 -8.33
C GLU A 61 5.96 10.04 -9.84
N HIS A 62 4.75 10.08 -10.40
CA HIS A 62 4.55 10.23 -11.83
C HIS A 62 3.28 11.04 -12.08
N LEU A 63 3.43 12.17 -12.76
CA LEU A 63 2.33 13.07 -13.11
C LEU A 63 1.47 13.48 -11.89
N GLY A 64 2.12 13.72 -10.76
CA GLY A 64 1.46 14.16 -9.54
C GLY A 64 0.87 13.06 -8.68
N ASP A 65 0.90 11.81 -9.14
CA ASP A 65 0.44 10.66 -8.36
C ASP A 65 1.61 9.85 -7.84
N LEU A 66 1.37 9.15 -6.72
CA LEU A 66 2.35 8.25 -6.13
C LEU A 66 2.04 6.82 -6.54
N TRP A 67 3.07 6.11 -6.95
CA TRP A 67 2.99 4.73 -7.44
C TRP A 67 4.02 3.87 -6.71
N VAL A 68 3.74 2.57 -6.64
CA VAL A 68 4.75 1.59 -6.23
C VAL A 68 5.04 0.68 -7.41
N ALA A 69 6.34 0.50 -7.71
CA ALA A 69 6.78 -0.45 -8.71
C ALA A 69 7.05 -1.79 -8.06
N SER A 70 6.39 -2.84 -8.57
CA SER A 70 6.59 -4.19 -8.05
C SER A 70 8.05 -4.60 -8.18
N PRO A 71 8.63 -5.30 -7.19
CA PRO A 71 10.02 -5.78 -7.31
C PRO A 71 10.16 -6.89 -8.34
N LEU A 72 9.10 -7.50 -8.81
CA LEU A 72 9.16 -8.56 -9.79
C LEU A 72 9.27 -7.98 -11.18
N LYS A 73 8.40 -7.65 -11.96
CA LYS A 73 8.62 -7.07 -13.29
C LYS A 73 8.33 -5.58 -13.37
N LYS A 74 8.31 -4.91 -12.23
CA LYS A 74 8.22 -3.45 -12.12
C LYS A 74 6.94 -2.85 -12.66
N GLN A 75 5.86 -3.63 -12.73
CA GLN A 75 4.55 -3.05 -12.98
C GLN A 75 4.22 -2.09 -11.84
N ARG A 76 3.52 -1.00 -12.16
CA ARG A 76 3.30 0.10 -11.23
C ARG A 76 1.84 0.15 -10.81
N PHE A 77 1.63 0.34 -9.50
CA PHE A 77 0.29 0.41 -8.91
C PHE A 77 0.17 1.73 -8.17
N ARG A 78 -0.91 2.47 -8.46
CA ARG A 78 -1.13 3.78 -7.84
C ARG A 78 -1.55 3.60 -6.39
N LEU A 79 -0.91 4.33 -5.49
CA LEU A 79 -1.12 4.12 -4.05
C LEU A 79 -2.51 4.51 -3.59
N ARG A 80 -3.13 5.54 -4.19
CA ARG A 80 -4.43 6.03 -3.71
C ARG A 80 -5.60 5.13 -4.08
N ASP A 81 -5.48 4.31 -5.12
CA ASP A 81 -6.59 3.49 -5.60
C ASP A 81 -6.21 2.12 -6.16
N GLY A 82 -4.93 1.78 -6.20
CA GLY A 82 -4.49 0.46 -6.68
C GLY A 82 -4.49 0.28 -8.19
N LEU A 83 -4.71 1.35 -8.96
CA LEU A 83 -4.74 1.27 -10.42
C LEU A 83 -3.39 0.79 -10.96
N CYS A 84 -3.41 -0.24 -11.81
CA CYS A 84 -2.19 -0.69 -12.48
C CYS A 84 -1.95 0.16 -13.74
N MET A 85 -0.78 0.81 -13.81
CA MET A 85 -0.46 1.70 -14.93
C MET A 85 -0.35 0.95 -16.25
N GLU A 86 0.19 -0.24 -16.25
CA GLU A 86 0.44 -1.03 -17.46
C GLU A 86 -0.77 -1.82 -17.93
N ASP A 87 -1.69 -2.16 -17.01
CA ASP A 87 -2.87 -2.96 -17.35
C ASP A 87 -3.96 -2.74 -16.29
N GLU A 88 -4.94 -1.91 -16.62
CA GLU A 88 -6.01 -1.58 -15.66
C GLU A 88 -6.78 -2.80 -15.17
N SER A 89 -6.87 -3.86 -15.99
CA SER A 89 -7.57 -5.08 -15.59
C SER A 89 -6.84 -5.84 -14.49
N ARG A 90 -5.58 -5.50 -14.24
CA ARG A 90 -4.77 -6.10 -13.18
C ARG A 90 -4.59 -5.17 -11.99
N SER A 91 -5.46 -4.17 -11.84
CA SER A 91 -5.46 -3.29 -10.67
C SER A 91 -5.77 -4.07 -9.40
N VAL A 92 -5.29 -3.56 -8.27
CA VAL A 92 -5.44 -4.22 -6.98
C VAL A 92 -6.40 -3.44 -6.08
N ALA A 93 -6.90 -4.10 -5.04
CA ALA A 93 -7.77 -3.46 -4.07
C ALA A 93 -7.00 -2.38 -3.29
N HIS A 94 -7.71 -1.34 -2.88
CA HIS A 94 -7.17 -0.32 -2.00
C HIS A 94 -8.06 -0.22 -0.75
N PHE A 95 -7.51 0.34 0.32
CA PHE A 95 -8.19 0.41 1.61
C PHE A 95 -8.05 1.81 2.19
N GLU A 96 -9.08 2.26 2.90
CA GLU A 96 -8.99 3.52 3.64
C GLU A 96 -7.99 3.41 4.77
N THR A 97 -7.26 4.49 5.01
CA THR A 97 -6.27 4.56 6.08
C THR A 97 -6.51 5.80 6.93
N ARG A 98 -6.04 5.74 8.16
CA ARG A 98 -5.94 6.92 9.02
C ARG A 98 -4.79 6.73 9.99
N VAL A 99 -4.28 7.84 10.52
CA VAL A 99 -3.32 7.84 11.61
C VAL A 99 -4.01 8.50 12.79
N GLN A 100 -4.09 7.78 13.90
CA GLN A 100 -4.73 8.25 15.11
C GLN A 100 -3.85 7.95 16.30
N ASP A 101 -3.47 8.98 17.05
CA ASP A 101 -2.58 8.86 18.21
C ASP A 101 -1.27 8.14 17.85
N GLY A 102 -0.71 8.45 16.68
CA GLY A 102 0.54 7.85 16.21
C GLY A 102 0.41 6.43 15.71
N GLN A 103 -0.80 5.91 15.60
CA GLN A 103 -1.04 4.54 15.14
C GLN A 103 -1.69 4.53 13.78
N VAL A 104 -1.20 3.65 12.91
CA VAL A 104 -1.72 3.46 11.56
C VAL A 104 -2.87 2.47 11.60
N GLN A 105 -4.01 2.88 11.07
CA GLN A 105 -5.20 2.05 11.00
C GLN A 105 -5.68 1.89 9.58
N VAL A 106 -6.15 0.69 9.26
CA VAL A 106 -6.66 0.33 7.94
C VAL A 106 -8.09 -0.16 8.09
N LYS A 107 -8.95 0.29 7.18
CA LYS A 107 -10.35 -0.13 7.15
C LYS A 107 -10.54 -1.14 6.04
N ALA A 108 -10.79 -2.35 6.40
CA ALA A 108 -10.95 -3.45 5.46
C ALA A 108 -12.13 -4.34 5.78
#